data_13bd955a4eed7b4b6a366e20cde98832
#
_entry.id   13bd955a4eed7b4b6a366e20cde98832
#
_cell.length_a   1.000
_cell.length_b   1.000
_cell.length_c   1.000
_cell.angle_alpha   90.00
_cell.angle_beta   90.00
_cell.angle_gamma   90.00
#
_symmetry.space_group_name_H-M   'P 1'
#
loop_
_entity.id
_entity.type
_entity.pdbx_description
1 polymer ?
#
loop_
_entity_poly.entity_id
_entity_poly.type
_entity_poly.pdbx_seq_one_letter_code
_entity_poly.pdbx_strand_id
1 'polypeptide(L)'
;MLLALCAYTIVFGRFFCGYACAFGTLGDAVHSLYLFLCKKCKKKPLLLKKSWKKPLSYVKYAVLLAVVLLCFLGVYGDLTGWSPWDVFSMLRSGNFKVGAYWLGCILLVLILVGMVFCERFFCRFLCPMGAVFSLLPILPFFSVRRKREKCAKGCTACEKVCPSDLSLPEDGSWNVSGDCFQCQKCLEICPKKNAKSSIRNFRFPLLRAVVLAAVLILAGI
;
A
#
# COMPACT_ATOMS: atom_id res chain seq x y z
N MET A 1 4.75 19.57 -8.37
CA MET A 1 4.09 18.26 -8.35
C MET A 1 4.08 17.62 -6.95
N LEU A 2 5.23 17.54 -6.25
CA LEU A 2 5.30 16.96 -4.88
C LEU A 2 4.37 17.66 -3.88
N LEU A 3 4.37 18.99 -3.83
CA LEU A 3 3.49 19.78 -2.95
C LEU A 3 2.00 19.50 -3.20
N ALA A 4 1.59 19.36 -4.46
CA ALA A 4 0.21 19.02 -4.80
C ALA A 4 -0.18 17.61 -4.29
N LEU A 5 0.74 16.63 -4.41
CA LEU A 5 0.54 15.29 -3.86
C LEU A 5 0.50 15.28 -2.34
N CYS A 6 1.34 16.09 -1.67
CA CYS A 6 1.30 16.25 -0.22
C CYS A 6 -0.02 16.88 0.24
N ALA A 7 -0.46 17.96 -0.41
CA ALA A 7 -1.76 18.60 -0.12
C ALA A 7 -2.93 17.64 -0.33
N TYR A 8 -2.92 16.92 -1.45
CA TYR A 8 -3.89 15.85 -1.72
C TYR A 8 -3.90 14.80 -0.60
N THR A 9 -2.72 14.36 -0.14
CA THR A 9 -2.60 13.33 0.90
C THR A 9 -3.09 13.82 2.25
N ILE A 10 -2.89 15.10 2.59
CA ILE A 10 -3.42 15.68 3.83
C ILE A 10 -4.95 15.63 3.83
N VAL A 11 -5.58 15.96 2.69
CA VAL A 11 -7.04 15.99 2.57
C VAL A 11 -7.64 14.59 2.45
N PHE A 12 -7.13 13.79 1.51
CA PHE A 12 -7.71 12.50 1.14
C PHE A 12 -6.98 11.29 1.74
N GLY A 13 -5.91 11.52 2.49
CA GLY A 13 -5.06 10.47 3.02
C GLY A 13 -4.34 9.69 1.91
N ARG A 14 -3.93 8.47 2.20
CA ARG A 14 -3.28 7.57 1.23
C ARG A 14 -4.25 6.89 0.27
N PHE A 15 -5.36 7.55 -0.07
CA PHE A 15 -6.35 7.01 -0.98
C PHE A 15 -5.74 6.62 -2.33
N PHE A 16 -4.85 7.47 -2.88
CA PHE A 16 -4.11 7.17 -4.12
C PHE A 16 -3.34 5.85 -4.03
N CYS A 17 -2.60 5.64 -2.93
CA CYS A 17 -1.86 4.39 -2.70
C CYS A 17 -2.80 3.18 -2.53
N GLY A 18 -4.02 3.43 -2.05
CA GLY A 18 -5.05 2.40 -1.85
C GLY A 18 -5.69 1.91 -3.14
N TYR A 19 -5.87 2.79 -4.12
CA TYR A 19 -6.74 2.54 -5.27
C TYR A 19 -6.09 2.77 -6.64
N ALA A 20 -5.27 3.79 -6.80
CA ALA A 20 -4.74 4.22 -8.10
C ALA A 20 -3.28 3.83 -8.34
N CYS A 21 -2.50 3.53 -7.31
CA CYS A 21 -1.10 3.18 -7.47
C CYS A 21 -0.92 1.81 -8.12
N ALA A 22 -0.20 1.76 -9.25
CA ALA A 22 0.06 0.52 -9.98
C ALA A 22 0.76 -0.56 -9.12
N PHE A 23 1.77 -0.19 -8.33
CA PHE A 23 2.42 -1.12 -7.39
C PHE A 23 1.52 -1.58 -6.25
N GLY A 24 0.60 -0.72 -5.79
CA GLY A 24 -0.39 -1.08 -4.78
C GLY A 24 -1.37 -2.13 -5.29
N THR A 25 -1.94 -1.90 -6.49
CA THR A 25 -2.87 -2.84 -7.13
C THR A 25 -2.21 -4.13 -7.56
N LEU A 26 -0.97 -4.07 -8.08
CA LEU A 26 -0.17 -5.24 -8.41
C LEU A 26 0.10 -6.10 -7.16
N GLY A 27 0.47 -5.47 -6.04
CA GLY A 27 0.70 -6.18 -4.77
C GLY A 27 -0.56 -6.86 -4.25
N ASP A 28 -1.71 -6.18 -4.32
CA ASP A 28 -3.01 -6.77 -3.94
C ASP A 28 -3.38 -7.95 -4.85
N ALA A 29 -3.10 -7.85 -6.16
CA ALA A 29 -3.39 -8.90 -7.13
C ALA A 29 -2.49 -10.13 -6.90
N VAL A 30 -1.18 -9.94 -6.77
CA VAL A 30 -0.19 -11.01 -6.52
C VAL A 30 -0.52 -11.74 -5.22
N HIS A 31 -0.77 -11.01 -4.14
CA HIS A 31 -1.11 -11.60 -2.84
C HIS A 31 -2.45 -12.36 -2.87
N SER A 32 -3.47 -11.80 -3.52
CA SER A 32 -4.78 -12.45 -3.69
C SER A 32 -4.68 -13.74 -4.50
N LEU A 33 -3.87 -13.72 -5.58
CA LEU A 33 -3.61 -14.91 -6.40
C LEU A 33 -2.89 -15.98 -5.57
N TYR A 34 -1.88 -15.61 -4.79
CA TYR A 34 -1.19 -16.53 -3.90
C TYR A 34 -2.14 -17.19 -2.88
N LEU A 35 -2.99 -16.40 -2.21
CA LEU A 35 -3.98 -16.92 -1.26
C LEU A 35 -4.99 -17.86 -1.95
N PHE A 36 -5.42 -17.52 -3.17
CA PHE A 36 -6.30 -18.38 -3.96
C PHE A 36 -5.65 -19.73 -4.30
N LEU A 37 -4.39 -19.71 -4.73
CA LEU A 37 -3.61 -20.93 -5.03
C LEU A 37 -3.41 -21.78 -3.76
N CYS A 38 -3.06 -21.15 -2.62
CA CYS A 38 -2.92 -21.86 -1.35
C CYS A 38 -4.24 -22.54 -0.93
N LYS A 39 -5.37 -21.84 -1.10
CA LYS A 39 -6.69 -22.39 -0.82
C LYS A 39 -7.01 -23.58 -1.72
N LYS A 40 -6.72 -23.50 -3.02
CA LYS A 40 -6.92 -24.57 -4.00
C LYS A 40 -6.06 -25.80 -3.68
N CYS A 41 -4.80 -25.57 -3.28
CA CYS A 41 -3.86 -26.63 -2.91
C CYS A 41 -4.00 -27.10 -1.45
N LYS A 42 -5.00 -26.62 -0.70
CA LYS A 42 -5.24 -26.92 0.73
C LYS A 42 -3.99 -26.71 1.63
N LYS A 43 -3.06 -25.83 1.20
CA LYS A 43 -1.85 -25.48 1.97
C LYS A 43 -2.10 -24.23 2.80
N LYS A 44 -1.51 -24.18 4.01
CA LYS A 44 -1.55 -22.95 4.83
C LYS A 44 -0.69 -21.87 4.18
N PRO A 45 -1.20 -20.63 4.00
CA PRO A 45 -0.40 -19.55 3.42
C PRO A 45 0.75 -19.17 4.37
N LEU A 46 1.94 -19.05 3.82
CA LEU A 46 3.10 -18.56 4.55
C LEU A 46 3.03 -17.03 4.55
N LEU A 47 2.65 -16.44 5.68
CA LEU A 47 2.55 -15.00 5.85
C LEU A 47 3.69 -14.48 6.73
N LEU A 48 4.15 -13.27 6.45
CA LEU A 48 5.19 -12.62 7.23
C LEU A 48 4.72 -12.41 8.68
N LYS A 49 5.52 -12.90 9.65
CA LYS A 49 5.21 -12.82 11.09
C LYS A 49 5.10 -11.36 11.54
N LYS A 50 4.11 -11.03 12.37
CA LYS A 50 3.85 -9.67 12.86
C LYS A 50 5.08 -9.03 13.53
N SER A 51 5.91 -9.82 14.19
CA SER A 51 7.14 -9.38 14.86
C SER A 51 8.16 -8.76 13.89
N TRP A 52 8.28 -9.29 12.67
CA TRP A 52 9.19 -8.79 11.64
C TRP A 52 8.65 -7.57 10.88
N LYS A 53 7.34 -7.41 10.83
CA LYS A 53 6.71 -6.30 10.10
C LYS A 53 6.97 -4.95 10.73
N LYS A 54 7.10 -4.86 12.07
CA LYS A 54 7.39 -3.60 12.77
C LYS A 54 8.77 -3.03 12.42
N PRO A 55 9.89 -3.76 12.64
CA PRO A 55 11.21 -3.22 12.30
C PRO A 55 11.34 -2.98 10.79
N LEU A 56 10.76 -3.83 9.95
CA LEU A 56 10.81 -3.67 8.50
C LEU A 56 10.10 -2.39 8.03
N SER A 57 9.10 -1.89 8.75
CA SER A 57 8.40 -0.64 8.39
C SER A 57 9.29 0.60 8.51
N TYR A 58 10.41 0.54 9.24
CA TYR A 58 11.38 1.64 9.32
C TYR A 58 12.30 1.70 8.09
N VAL A 59 12.43 0.62 7.34
CA VAL A 59 13.26 0.57 6.12
C VAL A 59 12.82 1.63 5.10
N LYS A 60 11.53 1.94 5.01
CA LYS A 60 11.02 3.00 4.13
C LYS A 60 11.66 4.38 4.41
N TYR A 61 11.96 4.68 5.68
CA TYR A 61 12.61 5.94 6.06
C TYR A 61 14.10 5.93 5.72
N ALA A 62 14.76 4.78 5.86
CA ALA A 62 16.14 4.61 5.43
C ALA A 62 16.26 4.78 3.90
N VAL A 63 15.33 4.18 3.14
CA VAL A 63 15.25 4.36 1.68
C VAL A 63 14.98 5.82 1.32
N LEU A 64 14.05 6.49 2.02
CA LEU A 64 13.79 7.92 1.79
C LEU A 64 15.05 8.76 2.03
N LEU A 65 15.75 8.52 3.14
CA LEU A 65 16.99 9.22 3.46
C LEU A 65 18.06 8.98 2.39
N ALA A 66 18.23 7.74 1.95
CA ALA A 66 19.18 7.39 0.89
C ALA A 66 18.84 8.12 -0.43
N VAL A 67 17.58 8.15 -0.84
CA VAL A 67 17.13 8.87 -2.05
C VAL A 67 17.40 10.37 -1.92
N VAL A 68 17.09 10.97 -0.77
CA VAL A 68 17.34 12.41 -0.53
C VAL A 68 18.84 12.71 -0.61
N LEU A 69 19.69 11.89 0.03
CA LEU A 69 21.15 12.07 -0.02
C LEU A 69 21.69 11.92 -1.45
N LEU A 70 21.24 10.93 -2.22
CA LEU A 70 21.63 10.76 -3.62
C LEU A 70 21.21 11.95 -4.50
N CYS A 71 20.02 12.52 -4.23
CA CYS A 71 19.57 13.73 -4.90
C CYS A 71 20.48 14.94 -4.57
N PHE A 72 20.86 15.11 -3.29
CA PHE A 72 21.77 16.19 -2.87
C PHE A 72 23.16 16.06 -3.47
N LEU A 73 23.65 14.83 -3.62
CA LEU A 73 24.96 14.55 -4.24
C LEU A 73 24.94 14.68 -5.76
N GLY A 74 23.78 14.90 -6.38
CA GLY A 74 23.62 14.99 -7.83
C GLY A 74 23.77 13.67 -8.59
N VAL A 75 23.99 12.56 -7.89
CA VAL A 75 24.24 11.23 -8.49
C VAL A 75 22.96 10.54 -8.92
N TYR A 76 21.79 10.98 -8.41
CA TYR A 76 20.52 10.29 -8.67
C TYR A 76 20.16 10.22 -10.16
N GLY A 77 20.52 11.22 -10.95
CA GLY A 77 20.28 11.25 -12.40
C GLY A 77 21.09 10.21 -13.20
N ASP A 78 22.27 9.84 -12.69
CA ASP A 78 23.17 8.87 -13.34
C ASP A 78 22.80 7.41 -13.03
N LEU A 79 21.94 7.19 -12.02
CA LEU A 79 21.48 5.87 -11.60
C LEU A 79 20.25 5.39 -12.40
N THR A 80 20.18 5.72 -13.69
CA THR A 80 19.11 5.26 -14.58
C THR A 80 19.11 3.72 -14.67
N GLY A 81 17.93 3.12 -14.44
CA GLY A 81 17.77 1.65 -14.49
C GLY A 81 17.97 0.93 -13.15
N TRP A 82 18.36 1.62 -12.07
CA TRP A 82 18.46 1.04 -10.72
C TRP A 82 17.10 1.03 -10.00
N SER A 83 16.22 1.94 -10.42
CA SER A 83 14.89 2.03 -9.83
C SER A 83 13.95 0.93 -10.33
N PRO A 84 13.21 0.23 -9.44
CA PRO A 84 12.18 -0.71 -9.87
C PRO A 84 11.04 -0.02 -10.65
N TRP A 85 10.88 1.30 -10.52
CA TRP A 85 9.93 2.09 -11.33
C TRP A 85 10.36 2.21 -12.79
N ASP A 86 11.65 2.40 -13.03
CA ASP A 86 12.20 2.48 -14.39
C ASP A 86 12.02 1.15 -15.12
N VAL A 87 12.26 0.03 -14.42
CA VAL A 87 12.03 -1.32 -14.96
C VAL A 87 10.55 -1.55 -15.26
N PHE A 88 9.67 -1.14 -14.36
CA PHE A 88 8.23 -1.26 -14.58
C PHE A 88 7.77 -0.43 -15.78
N SER A 89 8.29 0.78 -15.93
CA SER A 89 8.03 1.65 -17.09
C SER A 89 8.58 1.05 -18.38
N MET A 90 9.79 0.48 -18.35
CA MET A 90 10.43 -0.21 -19.47
C MET A 90 9.60 -1.41 -19.94
N LEU A 91 9.16 -2.25 -19.01
CA LEU A 91 8.30 -3.42 -19.32
C LEU A 91 7.00 -2.99 -19.99
N ARG A 92 6.40 -1.87 -19.51
CA ARG A 92 5.18 -1.33 -20.06
C ARG A 92 5.37 -0.78 -21.49
N SER A 93 6.51 -0.12 -21.76
CA SER A 93 6.82 0.42 -23.11
C SER A 93 7.26 -0.65 -24.11
N GLY A 94 7.34 -1.92 -23.71
CA GLY A 94 7.75 -3.04 -24.59
C GLY A 94 9.23 -3.01 -25.00
N ASN A 95 10.04 -2.18 -24.38
CA ASN A 95 11.45 -1.98 -24.73
C ASN A 95 12.37 -2.75 -23.78
N PHE A 96 12.68 -4.00 -24.11
CA PHE A 96 13.41 -4.94 -23.27
C PHE A 96 14.94 -4.74 -23.32
N LYS A 97 15.45 -3.62 -22.81
CA LYS A 97 16.90 -3.40 -22.64
C LYS A 97 17.39 -3.94 -21.28
N VAL A 98 17.24 -5.25 -21.06
CA VAL A 98 17.56 -5.91 -19.78
C VAL A 98 18.99 -5.68 -19.31
N GLY A 99 19.96 -5.57 -20.24
CA GLY A 99 21.37 -5.39 -19.89
C GLY A 99 21.68 -4.11 -19.10
N ALA A 100 20.99 -3.00 -19.39
CA ALA A 100 21.16 -1.72 -18.65
C ALA A 100 20.34 -1.68 -17.33
N TYR A 101 19.34 -2.54 -17.19
CA TYR A 101 18.38 -2.50 -16.08
C TYR A 101 18.43 -3.77 -15.18
N TRP A 102 19.54 -4.53 -15.26
CA TRP A 102 19.64 -5.82 -14.57
C TRP A 102 19.42 -5.74 -13.05
N LEU A 103 19.96 -4.69 -12.40
CA LEU A 103 19.82 -4.48 -10.97
C LEU A 103 18.37 -4.15 -10.60
N GLY A 104 17.73 -3.25 -11.36
CA GLY A 104 16.32 -2.92 -11.18
C GLY A 104 15.40 -4.13 -11.40
N CYS A 105 15.74 -5.02 -12.36
CA CYS A 105 15.02 -6.28 -12.58
C CYS A 105 15.11 -7.22 -11.36
N ILE A 106 16.30 -7.38 -10.79
CA ILE A 106 16.50 -8.18 -9.57
C ILE A 106 15.67 -7.59 -8.42
N LEU A 107 15.74 -6.26 -8.22
CA LEU A 107 14.95 -5.58 -7.18
C LEU A 107 13.46 -5.76 -7.40
N LEU A 108 12.98 -5.65 -8.64
CA LEU A 108 11.56 -5.86 -8.96
C LEU A 108 11.12 -7.29 -8.63
N VAL A 109 11.92 -8.30 -8.99
CA VAL A 109 11.63 -9.72 -8.65
C VAL A 109 11.60 -9.92 -7.14
N LEU A 110 12.56 -9.36 -6.39
CA LEU A 110 12.56 -9.43 -4.93
C LEU A 110 11.32 -8.78 -4.31
N ILE A 111 10.89 -7.65 -4.87
CA ILE A 111 9.66 -6.97 -4.44
C ILE A 111 8.43 -7.83 -4.72
N LEU A 112 8.34 -8.46 -5.89
CA LEU A 112 7.23 -9.36 -6.24
C LEU A 112 7.18 -10.57 -5.30
N VAL A 113 8.32 -11.17 -4.99
CA VAL A 113 8.42 -12.24 -3.99
C VAL A 113 7.97 -11.74 -2.61
N GLY A 114 8.38 -10.55 -2.20
CA GLY A 114 7.92 -9.92 -0.96
C GLY A 114 6.40 -9.71 -0.93
N MET A 115 5.79 -9.35 -2.07
CA MET A 115 4.34 -9.16 -2.21
C MET A 115 3.55 -10.48 -2.07
N VAL A 116 4.15 -11.63 -2.39
CA VAL A 116 3.54 -12.94 -2.14
C VAL A 116 3.31 -13.15 -0.63
N PHE A 117 4.31 -12.84 0.20
CA PHE A 117 4.27 -13.09 1.64
C PHE A 117 3.60 -11.99 2.46
N CYS A 118 3.55 -10.76 1.92
CA CYS A 118 2.97 -9.62 2.62
C CYS A 118 2.22 -8.72 1.64
N GLU A 119 0.93 -8.53 1.90
CA GLU A 119 0.12 -7.59 1.13
C GLU A 119 0.74 -6.19 1.16
N ARG A 120 0.86 -5.55 -0.02
CA ARG A 120 1.43 -4.20 -0.18
C ARG A 120 2.85 -4.05 0.35
N PHE A 121 3.68 -5.10 0.22
CA PHE A 121 5.05 -5.13 0.69
C PHE A 121 5.84 -3.88 0.28
N PHE A 122 5.85 -3.54 -1.01
CA PHE A 122 6.57 -2.36 -1.52
C PHE A 122 6.08 -1.06 -0.89
N CYS A 123 4.77 -0.81 -0.91
CA CYS A 123 4.17 0.43 -0.40
C CYS A 123 4.39 0.62 1.10
N ARG A 124 4.54 -0.49 1.84
CA ARG A 124 4.69 -0.47 3.28
C ARG A 124 6.13 -0.31 3.74
N PHE A 125 7.08 -0.96 3.04
CA PHE A 125 8.45 -1.11 3.54
C PHE A 125 9.51 -0.40 2.70
N LEU A 126 9.28 -0.20 1.40
CA LEU A 126 10.30 0.28 0.47
C LEU A 126 9.96 1.62 -0.20
N CYS A 127 8.69 1.97 -0.31
CA CYS A 127 8.30 3.16 -1.07
C CYS A 127 8.67 4.46 -0.33
N PRO A 128 9.57 5.33 -0.89
CA PRO A 128 9.94 6.60 -0.27
C PRO A 128 8.76 7.57 -0.19
N MET A 129 7.89 7.61 -1.22
CA MET A 129 6.66 8.40 -1.17
C MET A 129 5.73 7.91 -0.06
N GLY A 130 5.69 6.59 0.18
CA GLY A 130 4.98 6.00 1.30
C GLY A 130 5.52 6.46 2.65
N ALA A 131 6.83 6.70 2.78
CA ALA A 131 7.44 7.26 3.99
C ALA A 131 7.02 8.72 4.19
N VAL A 132 7.08 9.57 3.15
CA VAL A 132 6.62 10.96 3.22
C VAL A 132 5.16 11.02 3.67
N PHE A 133 4.28 10.26 3.03
CA PHE A 133 2.86 10.26 3.35
C PHE A 133 2.55 9.73 4.75
N SER A 134 3.40 8.86 5.34
CA SER A 134 3.20 8.40 6.71
C SER A 134 3.52 9.46 7.77
N LEU A 135 4.33 10.45 7.43
CA LEU A 135 4.68 11.56 8.31
C LEU A 135 3.66 12.69 8.28
N LEU A 136 2.86 12.77 7.21
CA LEU A 136 1.87 13.83 7.06
C LEU A 136 0.63 13.55 7.94
N PRO A 137 0.11 14.55 8.66
CA PRO A 137 -1.16 14.46 9.35
C PRO A 137 -2.28 14.34 8.30
N ILE A 138 -3.22 13.43 8.55
CA ILE A 138 -4.38 13.21 7.67
C ILE A 138 -5.61 13.83 8.30
N LEU A 139 -6.35 14.63 7.51
CA LEU A 139 -7.66 15.11 7.92
C LEU A 139 -8.69 13.97 7.92
N PRO A 140 -9.67 13.97 8.83
CA PRO A 140 -10.56 12.82 9.04
C PRO A 140 -11.67 12.67 7.98
N PHE A 141 -11.52 13.24 6.76
CA PHE A 141 -12.55 13.16 5.72
C PHE A 141 -12.83 11.73 5.25
N PHE A 142 -11.78 10.91 5.11
CA PHE A 142 -11.89 9.51 4.66
C PHE A 142 -11.48 8.51 5.73
N SER A 143 -11.47 8.93 6.98
CA SER A 143 -11.01 8.11 8.10
C SER A 143 -11.97 7.00 8.47
N VAL A 144 -11.45 6.03 9.20
CA VAL A 144 -12.21 4.92 9.78
C VAL A 144 -12.21 5.06 11.30
N ARG A 145 -13.33 4.78 11.93
CA ARG A 145 -13.47 4.74 13.39
C ARG A 145 -14.14 3.47 13.87
N ARG A 146 -13.87 3.07 15.11
CA ARG A 146 -14.63 2.03 15.81
C ARG A 146 -14.75 2.40 17.29
N LYS A 147 -15.80 1.89 17.95
CA LYS A 147 -15.93 1.91 19.41
C LYS A 147 -15.67 0.50 19.95
N ARG A 148 -14.65 0.34 20.82
CA ARG A 148 -14.28 -0.98 21.36
C ARG A 148 -15.41 -1.65 22.13
N GLU A 149 -16.17 -0.88 22.89
CA GLU A 149 -17.32 -1.35 23.69
C GLU A 149 -18.37 -2.09 22.87
N LYS A 150 -18.57 -1.67 21.60
CA LYS A 150 -19.55 -2.29 20.68
C LYS A 150 -18.99 -3.49 19.93
N CYS A 151 -17.74 -3.88 20.15
CA CYS A 151 -17.14 -5.05 19.53
C CYS A 151 -17.56 -6.33 20.26
N ALA A 152 -17.42 -7.48 19.59
CA ALA A 152 -17.49 -8.77 20.26
C ALA A 152 -16.27 -8.92 21.19
N LYS A 153 -16.44 -9.60 22.33
CA LYS A 153 -15.35 -9.87 23.28
C LYS A 153 -14.16 -10.52 22.55
N GLY A 154 -12.96 -9.99 22.74
CA GLY A 154 -11.74 -10.51 22.12
C GLY A 154 -11.61 -10.36 20.58
N CYS A 155 -12.51 -9.63 19.92
CA CYS A 155 -12.48 -9.48 18.48
C CYS A 155 -11.29 -8.64 17.99
N THR A 156 -10.45 -9.21 17.12
CA THR A 156 -9.29 -8.57 16.46
C THR A 156 -9.37 -8.64 14.94
N ALA A 157 -10.56 -8.87 14.36
CA ALA A 157 -10.74 -9.09 12.93
C ALA A 157 -10.22 -7.90 12.07
N CYS A 158 -10.50 -6.66 12.48
CA CYS A 158 -10.05 -5.47 11.77
C CYS A 158 -8.51 -5.28 11.76
N GLU A 159 -7.82 -5.73 12.82
CA GLU A 159 -6.35 -5.69 12.86
C GLU A 159 -5.73 -6.78 11.98
N LYS A 160 -6.32 -7.97 12.00
CA LYS A 160 -5.82 -9.12 11.21
C LYS A 160 -5.93 -8.89 9.71
N VAL A 161 -6.97 -8.18 9.25
CA VAL A 161 -7.20 -7.90 7.82
C VAL A 161 -6.45 -6.64 7.36
N CYS A 162 -5.90 -5.86 8.28
CA CYS A 162 -5.26 -4.60 7.95
C CYS A 162 -3.89 -4.80 7.29
N PRO A 163 -3.66 -4.33 6.05
CA PRO A 163 -2.36 -4.44 5.38
C PRO A 163 -1.24 -3.72 6.13
N SER A 164 -1.57 -2.67 6.91
CA SER A 164 -0.63 -1.91 7.73
C SER A 164 -0.50 -2.41 9.16
N ASP A 165 -1.22 -3.46 9.55
CA ASP A 165 -1.32 -3.97 10.94
C ASP A 165 -1.67 -2.86 11.97
N LEU A 166 -2.48 -1.87 11.56
CA LEU A 166 -2.92 -0.79 12.44
C LEU A 166 -4.04 -1.26 13.35
N SER A 167 -3.95 -0.88 14.62
CA SER A 167 -5.07 -0.93 15.54
C SER A 167 -5.92 0.33 15.38
N LEU A 168 -7.22 0.17 15.15
CA LEU A 168 -8.13 1.31 15.13
C LEU A 168 -8.30 1.87 16.54
N PRO A 169 -8.53 3.19 16.70
CA PRO A 169 -8.83 3.80 17.99
C PRO A 169 -9.94 3.07 18.73
N GLU A 170 -9.85 3.01 20.05
CA GLU A 170 -10.80 2.25 20.89
C GLU A 170 -11.97 3.10 21.37
N ASP A 171 -11.74 4.37 21.57
CA ASP A 171 -12.66 5.41 22.09
C ASP A 171 -13.70 5.89 21.06
N GLY A 172 -13.59 5.46 19.81
CA GLY A 172 -14.48 5.90 18.72
C GLY A 172 -14.04 7.18 18.02
N SER A 173 -12.85 7.68 18.31
CA SER A 173 -12.20 8.73 17.54
C SER A 173 -11.88 8.29 16.11
N TRP A 174 -11.66 9.28 15.24
CA TRP A 174 -11.25 9.00 13.86
C TRP A 174 -9.78 8.60 13.79
N ASN A 175 -9.47 7.58 12.99
CA ASN A 175 -8.09 7.19 12.75
C ASN A 175 -7.40 8.22 11.83
N VAL A 176 -6.46 8.97 12.37
CA VAL A 176 -5.65 9.96 11.65
C VAL A 176 -4.24 9.47 11.32
N SER A 177 -3.97 8.18 11.48
CA SER A 177 -2.66 7.62 11.18
C SER A 177 -2.34 7.70 9.69
N GLY A 178 -1.20 8.32 9.38
CA GLY A 178 -0.64 8.39 8.03
C GLY A 178 -0.29 7.03 7.42
N ASP A 179 -0.22 5.96 8.20
CA ASP A 179 0.02 4.60 7.70
C ASP A 179 -1.24 3.87 7.21
N CYS A 180 -2.43 4.48 7.37
CA CYS A 180 -3.68 3.92 6.88
C CYS A 180 -3.80 4.09 5.37
N PHE A 181 -3.88 2.98 4.62
CA PHE A 181 -4.13 2.99 3.16
C PHE A 181 -5.57 3.30 2.78
N GLN A 182 -6.46 3.45 3.75
CA GLN A 182 -7.89 3.70 3.57
C GLN A 182 -8.60 2.69 2.65
N CYS A 183 -8.07 1.48 2.59
CA CYS A 183 -8.58 0.39 1.77
C CYS A 183 -9.91 -0.19 2.24
N GLN A 184 -10.40 0.20 3.43
CA GLN A 184 -11.69 -0.16 4.04
C GLN A 184 -11.97 -1.65 4.26
N LYS A 185 -10.99 -2.53 4.12
CA LYS A 185 -11.14 -3.96 4.43
C LYS A 185 -11.64 -4.23 5.86
N CYS A 186 -11.27 -3.36 6.80
CA CYS A 186 -11.72 -3.43 8.19
C CYS A 186 -13.24 -3.19 8.35
N LEU A 187 -13.88 -2.46 7.43
CA LEU A 187 -15.33 -2.25 7.42
C LEU A 187 -16.07 -3.51 6.97
N GLU A 188 -15.56 -4.15 5.91
CA GLU A 188 -16.16 -5.34 5.31
C GLU A 188 -16.10 -6.54 6.26
N ILE A 189 -14.97 -6.76 6.94
CA ILE A 189 -14.76 -7.91 7.83
C ILE A 189 -15.48 -7.77 9.18
N CYS A 190 -16.00 -6.59 9.52
CA CYS A 190 -16.57 -6.33 10.84
C CYS A 190 -17.91 -7.04 11.04
N PRO A 191 -18.02 -8.08 11.89
CA PRO A 191 -19.24 -8.86 12.05
C PRO A 191 -20.39 -8.05 12.64
N LYS A 192 -20.07 -7.06 13.49
CA LYS A 192 -21.08 -6.16 14.10
C LYS A 192 -21.29 -4.86 13.36
N LYS A 193 -20.65 -4.65 12.18
CA LYS A 193 -20.69 -3.40 11.40
C LYS A 193 -20.39 -2.14 12.24
N ASN A 194 -19.56 -2.30 13.27
CA ASN A 194 -19.19 -1.26 14.20
C ASN A 194 -18.03 -0.38 13.68
N ALA A 195 -17.21 -0.91 12.77
CA ALA A 195 -16.27 -0.10 12.03
C ALA A 195 -17.05 0.77 11.03
N LYS A 196 -16.84 2.10 11.08
CA LYS A 196 -17.54 3.06 10.23
C LYS A 196 -16.54 3.95 9.52
N SER A 197 -16.81 4.28 8.26
CA SER A 197 -16.10 5.32 7.53
C SER A 197 -16.79 6.67 7.71
N SER A 198 -16.03 7.75 7.58
CA SER A 198 -16.57 9.12 7.56
C SER A 198 -17.48 9.35 6.35
N ILE A 199 -17.19 8.72 5.22
CA ILE A 199 -18.05 8.75 4.04
C ILE A 199 -19.01 7.57 4.10
N ARG A 200 -20.27 7.90 4.30
CA ARG A 200 -21.38 6.96 4.34
C ARG A 200 -21.78 6.59 2.91
N ASN A 201 -21.82 5.29 2.58
CA ASN A 201 -22.41 4.74 1.34
C ASN A 201 -21.58 4.79 0.04
N PHE A 202 -20.28 4.97 0.05
CA PHE A 202 -19.51 4.75 -1.17
C PHE A 202 -19.25 3.25 -1.36
N ARG A 203 -19.72 2.66 -2.48
CA ARG A 203 -19.39 1.28 -2.85
C ARG A 203 -17.96 1.23 -3.38
N PHE A 204 -17.00 1.18 -2.46
CA PHE A 204 -15.56 1.21 -2.74
C PHE A 204 -15.06 0.15 -3.72
N PRO A 205 -15.57 -1.12 -3.72
CA PRO A 205 -15.14 -2.08 -4.73
C PRO A 205 -15.50 -1.65 -6.15
N LEU A 206 -16.68 -1.01 -6.33
CA LEU A 206 -17.09 -0.49 -7.64
C LEU A 206 -16.24 0.70 -8.06
N LEU A 207 -15.96 1.64 -7.14
CA LEU A 207 -15.07 2.77 -7.41
C LEU A 207 -13.66 2.29 -7.77
N ARG A 208 -13.14 1.28 -7.06
CA ARG A 208 -11.85 0.68 -7.35
C ARG A 208 -11.82 0.10 -8.76
N ALA A 209 -12.86 -0.63 -9.16
CA ALA A 209 -12.99 -1.19 -10.50
C ALA A 209 -13.06 -0.08 -11.57
N VAL A 210 -13.85 0.98 -11.32
CA VAL A 210 -13.98 2.12 -12.24
C VAL A 210 -12.67 2.89 -12.34
N VAL A 211 -11.99 3.18 -11.23
CA VAL A 211 -10.69 3.87 -11.24
C VAL A 211 -9.63 3.02 -11.93
N LEU A 212 -9.59 1.70 -11.69
CA LEU A 212 -8.71 0.78 -12.39
C LEU A 212 -8.99 0.75 -13.89
N ALA A 213 -10.26 0.64 -14.29
CA ALA A 213 -10.66 0.67 -15.68
C ALA A 213 -10.30 2.01 -16.35
N ALA A 214 -10.57 3.13 -15.68
CA ALA A 214 -10.20 4.47 -16.19
C ALA A 214 -8.68 4.62 -16.33
N VAL A 215 -7.89 4.15 -15.34
CA VAL A 215 -6.43 4.17 -15.42
C VAL A 215 -5.92 3.28 -16.55
N LEU A 216 -6.49 2.10 -16.76
CA LEU A 216 -6.13 1.21 -17.87
C LEU A 216 -6.48 1.82 -19.22
N ILE A 217 -7.67 2.42 -19.36
CA ILE A 217 -8.10 3.10 -20.61
C ILE A 217 -7.20 4.30 -20.89
N LEU A 218 -6.92 5.16 -19.91
CA LEU A 218 -6.02 6.30 -20.07
C LEU A 218 -4.57 5.87 -20.31
N ALA A 219 -4.24 4.66 -19.91
CA ALA A 219 -2.94 4.04 -20.11
C ALA A 219 -2.78 3.38 -21.48
N GLY A 220 -3.86 3.32 -22.27
CA GLY A 220 -3.82 2.72 -23.62
C GLY A 220 -3.66 1.19 -23.62
N ILE A 221 -4.16 0.51 -22.58
CA ILE A 221 -4.21 -0.96 -22.49
C ILE A 221 -5.65 -1.42 -22.60
#